data_777c9dab7181268369bd6390a48e3387
#
_entry.id   777c9dab7181268369bd6390a48e3387
#
_cell.length_a   1.000
_cell.length_b   1.000
_cell.length_c   1.000
_cell.angle_alpha   90.00
_cell.angle_beta   90.00
_cell.angle_gamma   90.00
#
_symmetry.space_group_name_H-M   'P 1'
#
loop_
_entity.id
_entity.type
_entity.pdbx_description
1 polymer ?
#
loop_
_entity_poly.entity_id
_entity_poly.type
_entity_poly.pdbx_seq_one_letter_code
_entity_poly.pdbx_strand_id
1 'polypeptide(L)'
;MTRSVPKRILWIIGLVILGMTSAFVMAPMMSSPEHHAETIAALDEKKMTVMELTAAMVTASVIIGAVPGDATDPVADQIMNLTSWLLTVVGVLFLEKFLVTVLGQIAFLYLIPIACIIGMIALILDWGSLRRTAMKLGIFALIMSLIIPVSVNISNTFDATYEASIRETIDMVQEEELELEEDVPINQSWIDSLVSKLEQGIDGLTQKSQEFIAKGKYLLNNFIDSVAVLMITTCVIPIGTILLAIWLAKLLFGLQFNLPKQNPIDIRRILKR
;
A
#
# COMPACT_ATOMS: atom_id res chain seq x y z
N MET A 1 -56.28 -14.25 4.40
CA MET A 1 -55.33 -13.23 3.85
C MET A 1 -54.77 -12.21 4.87
N THR A 2 -54.90 -12.39 6.18
CA THR A 2 -54.65 -11.37 7.22
C THR A 2 -53.44 -11.66 8.15
N ARG A 3 -52.64 -12.73 7.90
CA ARG A 3 -51.50 -13.12 8.79
C ARG A 3 -50.14 -12.54 8.39
N SER A 4 -50.02 -11.86 7.28
CA SER A 4 -48.69 -11.37 6.79
C SER A 4 -48.43 -9.88 7.10
N VAL A 5 -49.46 -9.07 7.38
CA VAL A 5 -49.34 -7.62 7.64
C VAL A 5 -48.47 -7.31 8.86
N PRO A 6 -48.64 -7.98 10.04
CA PRO A 6 -47.81 -7.67 11.21
C PRO A 6 -46.33 -8.00 10.99
N LYS A 7 -46.01 -9.05 10.21
CA LYS A 7 -44.62 -9.42 9.90
C LYS A 7 -43.97 -8.38 8.97
N ARG A 8 -44.68 -7.86 7.97
CA ARG A 8 -44.15 -6.83 7.05
C ARG A 8 -43.88 -5.53 7.80
N ILE A 9 -44.79 -5.12 8.68
CA ILE A 9 -44.59 -3.90 9.50
C ILE A 9 -43.34 -4.07 10.38
N LEU A 10 -43.17 -5.22 11.02
CA LEU A 10 -42.01 -5.51 11.85
C LEU A 10 -40.68 -5.39 11.05
N TRP A 11 -40.65 -5.93 9.80
CA TRP A 11 -39.47 -5.80 8.91
C TRP A 11 -39.20 -4.35 8.48
N ILE A 12 -40.26 -3.57 8.19
CA ILE A 12 -40.12 -2.14 7.84
C ILE A 12 -39.53 -1.37 9.04
N ILE A 13 -40.05 -1.57 10.24
CA ILE A 13 -39.51 -0.96 11.46
C ILE A 13 -38.05 -1.36 11.67
N GLY A 14 -37.71 -2.64 11.48
CA GLY A 14 -36.34 -3.10 11.57
C GLY A 14 -35.39 -2.44 10.58
N LEU A 15 -35.82 -2.24 9.32
CA LEU A 15 -35.03 -1.55 8.31
C LEU A 15 -34.87 -0.04 8.61
N VAL A 16 -35.89 0.62 9.15
CA VAL A 16 -35.79 2.02 9.60
C VAL A 16 -34.78 2.15 10.73
N ILE A 17 -34.89 1.30 11.75
CA ILE A 17 -33.94 1.30 12.87
C ILE A 17 -32.53 1.01 12.36
N LEU A 18 -32.34 0.02 11.50
CA LEU A 18 -31.04 -0.31 10.92
C LEU A 18 -30.45 0.85 10.11
N GLY A 19 -31.25 1.51 9.27
CA GLY A 19 -30.79 2.67 8.49
C GLY A 19 -30.44 3.86 9.38
N MET A 20 -31.22 4.15 10.40
CA MET A 20 -30.94 5.22 11.36
C MET A 20 -29.70 4.92 12.21
N THR A 21 -29.58 3.72 12.76
CA THR A 21 -28.38 3.32 13.53
C THR A 21 -27.14 3.33 12.66
N SER A 22 -27.23 2.90 11.41
CA SER A 22 -26.12 2.98 10.47
C SER A 22 -25.67 4.42 10.25
N ALA A 23 -26.57 5.33 9.93
CA ALA A 23 -26.24 6.72 9.60
C ALA A 23 -25.78 7.55 10.81
N PHE A 24 -26.43 7.39 11.97
CA PHE A 24 -26.20 8.25 13.13
C PHE A 24 -25.24 7.68 14.18
N VAL A 25 -25.07 6.35 14.22
CA VAL A 25 -24.19 5.68 15.19
C VAL A 25 -22.97 5.08 14.53
N MET A 26 -23.19 4.22 13.50
CA MET A 26 -22.09 3.51 12.87
C MET A 26 -21.23 4.39 11.96
N ALA A 27 -21.83 5.31 11.21
CA ALA A 27 -21.06 6.17 10.31
C ALA A 27 -20.08 7.09 11.04
N PRO A 28 -20.42 7.83 12.12
CA PRO A 28 -19.46 8.58 12.91
C PRO A 28 -18.39 7.69 13.55
N MET A 29 -18.77 6.52 14.06
CA MET A 29 -17.86 5.56 14.65
C MET A 29 -16.85 5.03 13.63
N MET A 30 -17.29 4.66 12.43
CA MET A 30 -16.43 4.16 11.35
C MET A 30 -15.61 5.25 10.67
N SER A 31 -15.94 6.53 10.84
CA SER A 31 -15.10 7.65 10.39
C SER A 31 -14.07 8.08 11.42
N SER A 32 -14.19 7.62 12.67
CA SER A 32 -13.24 7.99 13.71
C SER A 32 -11.94 7.19 13.59
N PRO A 33 -10.76 7.83 13.64
CA PRO A 33 -9.47 7.15 13.66
C PRO A 33 -9.32 6.17 14.81
N GLU A 34 -9.97 6.43 15.95
CA GLU A 34 -9.92 5.60 17.15
C GLU A 34 -10.44 4.18 16.90
N HIS A 35 -11.49 4.05 16.08
CA HIS A 35 -12.07 2.73 15.75
C HIS A 35 -11.16 1.89 14.84
N HIS A 36 -10.29 2.54 14.09
CA HIS A 36 -9.32 1.92 13.19
C HIS A 36 -7.88 2.02 13.73
N ALA A 37 -7.73 2.28 15.05
CA ALA A 37 -6.43 2.55 15.66
C ALA A 37 -5.38 1.46 15.37
N GLU A 38 -5.77 0.19 15.43
CA GLU A 38 -4.87 -0.94 15.13
C GLU A 38 -4.43 -0.95 13.65
N THR A 39 -5.38 -0.78 12.73
CA THR A 39 -5.04 -0.71 11.29
C THR A 39 -4.18 0.51 10.97
N ILE A 40 -4.48 1.65 11.58
CA ILE A 40 -3.72 2.90 11.38
C ILE A 40 -2.32 2.76 11.99
N ALA A 41 -2.19 2.14 13.18
CA ALA A 41 -0.90 1.90 13.82
C ALA A 41 -0.02 0.98 12.95
N ALA A 42 -0.57 -0.10 12.41
CA ALA A 42 0.16 -0.99 11.50
C ALA A 42 0.64 -0.26 10.22
N LEU A 43 -0.18 0.63 9.65
CA LEU A 43 0.23 1.44 8.51
C LEU A 43 1.30 2.48 8.88
N ASP A 44 1.24 3.05 10.08
CA ASP A 44 2.26 3.99 10.56
C ASP A 44 3.59 3.28 10.86
N GLU A 45 3.56 2.09 11.46
CA GLU A 45 4.74 1.25 11.67
C GLU A 45 5.40 0.88 10.33
N LYS A 46 4.62 0.40 9.37
CA LYS A 46 5.12 0.11 8.02
C LYS A 46 5.73 1.35 7.36
N LYS A 47 5.11 2.52 7.50
CA LYS A 47 5.66 3.78 7.00
C LYS A 47 7.01 4.09 7.63
N MET A 48 7.18 3.86 8.94
CA MET A 48 8.47 4.06 9.61
C MET A 48 9.55 3.14 9.04
N THR A 49 9.27 1.84 8.88
CA THR A 49 10.19 0.89 8.26
C THR A 49 10.61 1.32 6.84
N VAL A 50 9.65 1.80 6.03
CA VAL A 50 9.96 2.33 4.69
C VAL A 50 10.84 3.57 4.76
N MET A 51 10.63 4.46 5.72
CA MET A 51 11.44 5.66 5.89
C MET A 51 12.86 5.31 6.39
N GLU A 52 12.99 4.38 7.32
CA GLU A 52 14.28 3.86 7.81
C GLU A 52 15.08 3.21 6.67
N LEU A 53 14.44 2.33 5.89
CA LEU A 53 15.07 1.73 4.71
C LEU A 53 15.45 2.80 3.67
N THR A 54 14.62 3.81 3.47
CA THR A 54 14.92 4.93 2.57
C THR A 54 16.16 5.69 3.02
N ALA A 55 16.26 5.99 4.32
CA ALA A 55 17.44 6.64 4.89
C ALA A 55 18.70 5.78 4.72
N ALA A 56 18.62 4.48 5.05
CA ALA A 56 19.72 3.54 4.87
C ALA A 56 20.20 3.48 3.40
N MET A 57 19.26 3.45 2.44
CA MET A 57 19.59 3.45 1.01
C MET A 57 20.29 4.74 0.57
N VAL A 58 19.84 5.91 1.05
CA VAL A 58 20.50 7.19 0.76
C VAL A 58 21.91 7.18 1.33
N THR A 59 22.08 6.77 2.60
CA THR A 59 23.39 6.67 3.24
C THR A 59 24.31 5.72 2.48
N ALA A 60 23.86 4.50 2.14
CA ALA A 60 24.63 3.55 1.36
C ALA A 60 25.03 4.08 -0.02
N SER A 61 24.12 4.79 -0.70
CA SER A 61 24.42 5.41 -2.00
C SER A 61 25.51 6.46 -1.89
N VAL A 62 25.49 7.29 -0.83
CA VAL A 62 26.52 8.31 -0.58
C VAL A 62 27.86 7.65 -0.26
N ILE A 63 27.89 6.63 0.61
CA ILE A 63 29.11 5.91 0.98
C ILE A 63 29.74 5.24 -0.25
N ILE A 64 28.94 4.54 -1.06
CA ILE A 64 29.43 3.86 -2.27
C ILE A 64 29.89 4.85 -3.33
N GLY A 65 29.14 5.94 -3.52
CA GLY A 65 29.49 7.01 -4.50
C GLY A 65 30.70 7.85 -4.10
N ALA A 66 31.09 7.85 -2.81
CA ALA A 66 32.29 8.55 -2.34
C ALA A 66 33.60 7.81 -2.67
N VAL A 67 33.52 6.53 -3.04
CA VAL A 67 34.68 5.73 -3.42
C VAL A 67 35.11 6.08 -4.85
N PRO A 68 36.34 6.58 -5.07
CA PRO A 68 36.79 6.97 -6.40
C PRO A 68 36.85 5.76 -7.36
N GLY A 69 36.18 5.86 -8.48
CA GLY A 69 36.21 4.88 -9.56
C GLY A 69 34.89 4.75 -10.32
N ASP A 70 34.95 4.72 -11.64
CA ASP A 70 33.77 4.61 -12.54
C ASP A 70 32.90 3.37 -12.29
N ALA A 71 33.36 2.40 -11.49
CA ALA A 71 32.68 1.13 -11.26
C ALA A 71 31.69 1.17 -10.08
N THR A 72 31.78 2.16 -9.17
CA THR A 72 30.91 2.34 -8.02
C THR A 72 29.69 3.20 -8.33
N ASP A 73 29.84 4.19 -9.23
CA ASP A 73 28.77 5.10 -9.63
C ASP A 73 27.49 4.38 -10.09
N PRO A 74 27.53 3.35 -10.96
CA PRO A 74 26.33 2.65 -11.39
C PRO A 74 25.59 1.95 -10.24
N VAL A 75 26.29 1.50 -9.19
CA VAL A 75 25.68 0.84 -8.02
C VAL A 75 25.00 1.89 -7.15
N ALA A 76 25.68 3.01 -6.87
CA ALA A 76 25.10 4.12 -6.13
C ALA A 76 23.85 4.69 -6.82
N ASP A 77 23.91 4.88 -8.14
CA ASP A 77 22.76 5.33 -8.95
C ASP A 77 21.58 4.35 -8.89
N GLN A 78 21.83 3.05 -8.94
CA GLN A 78 20.77 2.05 -8.84
C GLN A 78 20.09 2.07 -7.47
N ILE A 79 20.86 2.21 -6.38
CA ILE A 79 20.31 2.34 -5.03
C ILE A 79 19.45 3.62 -4.95
N MET A 80 19.93 4.74 -5.48
CA MET A 80 19.18 6.01 -5.49
C MET A 80 17.89 5.91 -6.33
N ASN A 81 17.91 5.19 -7.44
CA ASN A 81 16.71 4.93 -8.24
C ASN A 81 15.67 4.09 -7.47
N LEU A 82 16.10 3.07 -6.71
CA LEU A 82 15.22 2.28 -5.84
C LEU A 82 14.55 3.14 -4.75
N THR A 83 15.29 4.13 -4.21
CA THR A 83 14.75 5.09 -3.23
C THR A 83 13.51 5.82 -3.76
N SER A 84 13.47 6.14 -5.06
CA SER A 84 12.30 6.77 -5.69
C SER A 84 11.05 5.89 -5.65
N TRP A 85 11.20 4.58 -5.72
CA TRP A 85 10.10 3.63 -5.57
C TRP A 85 9.56 3.60 -4.14
N LEU A 86 10.43 3.69 -3.14
CA LEU A 86 10.01 3.76 -1.73
C LEU A 86 9.19 5.01 -1.43
N LEU A 87 9.47 6.15 -2.06
CA LEU A 87 8.62 7.35 -1.96
C LEU A 87 7.20 7.08 -2.50
N THR A 88 7.09 6.30 -3.57
CA THR A 88 5.78 5.85 -4.08
C THR A 88 5.05 4.97 -3.07
N VAL A 89 5.76 4.04 -2.43
CA VAL A 89 5.22 3.18 -1.36
C VAL A 89 4.68 4.03 -0.21
N VAL A 90 5.42 5.05 0.24
CA VAL A 90 4.95 6.00 1.27
C VAL A 90 3.66 6.69 0.83
N GLY A 91 3.57 7.13 -0.42
CA GLY A 91 2.36 7.74 -0.98
C GLY A 91 1.15 6.81 -0.94
N VAL A 92 1.35 5.53 -1.25
CA VAL A 92 0.28 4.50 -1.18
C VAL A 92 -0.15 4.25 0.27
N LEU A 93 0.77 4.20 1.23
CA LEU A 93 0.46 4.06 2.66
C LEU A 93 -0.42 5.23 3.18
N PHE A 94 -0.13 6.46 2.76
CA PHE A 94 -0.99 7.60 3.06
C PHE A 94 -2.39 7.46 2.46
N LEU A 95 -2.47 6.99 1.22
CA LEU A 95 -3.75 6.74 0.55
C LEU A 95 -4.55 5.66 1.27
N GLU A 96 -3.94 4.55 1.66
CA GLU A 96 -4.58 3.48 2.44
C GLU A 96 -5.11 4.00 3.76
N LYS A 97 -4.31 4.74 4.52
CA LYS A 97 -4.70 5.36 5.78
C LYS A 97 -5.93 6.27 5.62
N PHE A 98 -5.99 7.05 4.54
CA PHE A 98 -7.15 7.87 4.21
C PHE A 98 -8.37 7.02 3.85
N LEU A 99 -8.19 5.97 3.04
CA LEU A 99 -9.27 5.11 2.59
C LEU A 99 -9.91 4.31 3.72
N VAL A 100 -9.17 3.93 4.76
CA VAL A 100 -9.71 3.22 5.94
C VAL A 100 -10.92 3.95 6.51
N THR A 101 -10.80 5.24 6.76
CA THR A 101 -11.86 6.06 7.36
C THR A 101 -12.95 6.43 6.37
N VAL A 102 -12.57 6.80 5.14
CA VAL A 102 -13.51 7.26 4.10
C VAL A 102 -14.42 6.15 3.60
N LEU A 103 -13.88 4.94 3.34
CA LEU A 103 -14.69 3.83 2.85
C LEU A 103 -15.71 3.36 3.89
N GLY A 104 -15.32 3.31 5.16
CA GLY A 104 -16.23 3.03 6.27
C GLY A 104 -17.34 4.06 6.35
N GLN A 105 -17.01 5.34 6.29
CA GLN A 105 -18.00 6.41 6.29
C GLN A 105 -18.98 6.33 5.12
N ILE A 106 -18.50 6.13 3.90
CA ILE A 106 -19.36 5.98 2.70
C ILE A 106 -20.28 4.78 2.85
N ALA A 107 -19.79 3.64 3.34
CA ALA A 107 -20.58 2.43 3.50
C ALA A 107 -21.75 2.66 4.47
N PHE A 108 -21.48 3.20 5.67
CA PHE A 108 -22.47 3.30 6.73
C PHE A 108 -23.35 4.56 6.62
N LEU A 109 -22.84 5.67 6.06
CA LEU A 109 -23.61 6.91 5.92
C LEU A 109 -24.54 6.90 4.69
N TYR A 110 -24.09 6.27 3.59
CA TYR A 110 -24.83 6.31 2.33
C TYR A 110 -25.34 4.95 1.87
N LEU A 111 -24.46 3.95 1.72
CA LEU A 111 -24.83 2.68 1.08
C LEU A 111 -25.84 1.88 1.89
N ILE A 112 -25.65 1.74 3.19
CA ILE A 112 -26.58 0.98 4.04
C ILE A 112 -27.94 1.67 4.17
N PRO A 113 -28.05 2.99 4.45
CA PRO A 113 -29.32 3.68 4.46
C PRO A 113 -30.08 3.62 3.12
N ILE A 114 -29.37 3.77 1.99
CA ILE A 114 -29.94 3.60 0.66
C ILE A 114 -30.48 2.17 0.47
N ALA A 115 -29.70 1.15 0.89
CA ALA A 115 -30.14 -0.24 0.85
C ALA A 115 -31.40 -0.47 1.69
N CYS A 116 -31.51 0.15 2.89
CA CYS A 116 -32.67 0.09 3.74
C CYS A 116 -33.90 0.74 3.09
N ILE A 117 -33.72 1.93 2.47
CA ILE A 117 -34.82 2.63 1.76
C ILE A 117 -35.33 1.78 0.60
N ILE A 118 -34.41 1.23 -0.23
CA ILE A 118 -34.79 0.33 -1.34
C ILE A 118 -35.49 -0.92 -0.80
N GLY A 119 -35.02 -1.47 0.32
CA GLY A 119 -35.63 -2.62 0.99
C GLY A 119 -37.05 -2.33 1.51
N MET A 120 -37.28 -1.14 2.08
CA MET A 120 -38.62 -0.70 2.50
C MET A 120 -39.57 -0.56 1.32
N ILE A 121 -39.14 0.10 0.25
CA ILE A 121 -39.93 0.22 -0.98
C ILE A 121 -40.26 -1.16 -1.55
N ALA A 122 -39.30 -2.06 -1.56
CA ALA A 122 -39.48 -3.44 -2.04
C ALA A 122 -40.51 -4.24 -1.21
N LEU A 123 -40.58 -4.01 0.11
CA LEU A 123 -41.57 -4.63 0.98
C LEU A 123 -42.97 -4.04 0.81
N ILE A 124 -43.07 -2.73 0.54
CA ILE A 124 -44.35 -2.03 0.31
C ILE A 124 -44.93 -2.46 -1.04
N LEU A 125 -44.10 -2.46 -2.10
CA LEU A 125 -44.56 -2.76 -3.47
C LEU A 125 -44.57 -4.28 -3.77
N ASP A 126 -44.11 -5.12 -2.86
CA ASP A 126 -43.96 -6.58 -3.02
C ASP A 126 -43.09 -6.98 -4.24
N TRP A 127 -42.07 -6.16 -4.54
CA TRP A 127 -41.16 -6.38 -5.66
C TRP A 127 -39.94 -7.21 -5.22
N GLY A 128 -39.96 -8.51 -5.55
CA GLY A 128 -38.86 -9.44 -5.21
C GLY A 128 -37.52 -9.10 -5.87
N SER A 129 -37.53 -8.41 -7.03
CA SER A 129 -36.32 -7.94 -7.68
C SER A 129 -35.65 -6.84 -6.85
N LEU A 130 -36.44 -5.86 -6.38
CA LEU A 130 -35.93 -4.74 -5.60
C LEU A 130 -35.38 -5.18 -4.25
N ARG A 131 -36.00 -6.19 -3.62
CA ARG A 131 -35.50 -6.80 -2.38
C ARG A 131 -34.13 -7.45 -2.57
N ARG A 132 -33.92 -8.14 -3.70
CA ARG A 132 -32.59 -8.72 -4.05
C ARG A 132 -31.55 -7.62 -4.24
N THR A 133 -31.91 -6.51 -4.88
CA THR A 133 -31.00 -5.37 -5.07
C THR A 133 -30.63 -4.72 -3.73
N ALA A 134 -31.61 -4.53 -2.83
CA ALA A 134 -31.35 -4.00 -1.49
C ALA A 134 -30.36 -4.87 -0.69
N MET A 135 -30.57 -6.21 -0.70
CA MET A 135 -29.64 -7.14 -0.05
C MET A 135 -28.23 -7.07 -0.65
N LYS A 136 -28.13 -7.06 -1.98
CA LYS A 136 -26.83 -6.97 -2.68
C LYS A 136 -26.12 -5.68 -2.32
N LEU A 137 -26.82 -4.55 -2.26
CA LEU A 137 -26.26 -3.26 -1.88
C LEU A 137 -25.77 -3.25 -0.43
N GLY A 138 -26.52 -3.86 0.50
CA GLY A 138 -26.10 -4.00 1.90
C GLY A 138 -24.84 -4.86 2.05
N ILE A 139 -24.77 -6.01 1.36
CA ILE A 139 -23.58 -6.86 1.36
C ILE A 139 -22.38 -6.11 0.76
N PHE A 140 -22.59 -5.37 -0.34
CA PHE A 140 -21.53 -4.58 -0.96
C PHE A 140 -21.00 -3.49 -0.01
N ALA A 141 -21.88 -2.82 0.72
CA ALA A 141 -21.49 -1.82 1.72
C ALA A 141 -20.58 -2.42 2.82
N LEU A 142 -20.91 -3.61 3.31
CA LEU A 142 -20.07 -4.32 4.28
C LEU A 142 -18.70 -4.69 3.70
N ILE A 143 -18.67 -5.17 2.47
CA ILE A 143 -17.40 -5.50 1.79
C ILE A 143 -16.54 -4.23 1.66
N MET A 144 -17.12 -3.11 1.22
CA MET A 144 -16.40 -1.83 1.08
C MET A 144 -15.82 -1.34 2.41
N SER A 145 -16.52 -1.55 3.52
CA SER A 145 -16.03 -1.17 4.85
C SER A 145 -14.88 -2.03 5.34
N LEU A 146 -14.82 -3.30 4.95
CA LEU A 146 -13.84 -4.26 5.44
C LEU A 146 -12.61 -4.38 4.53
N ILE A 147 -12.64 -3.82 3.31
CA ILE A 147 -11.63 -4.08 2.28
C ILE A 147 -10.22 -3.67 2.73
N ILE A 148 -10.07 -2.48 3.32
CA ILE A 148 -8.75 -2.00 3.75
C ILE A 148 -8.28 -2.70 5.03
N PRO A 149 -9.08 -2.84 6.12
CA PRO A 149 -8.65 -3.60 7.28
C PRO A 149 -8.22 -5.04 6.95
N VAL A 150 -8.93 -5.71 6.03
CA VAL A 150 -8.56 -7.06 5.58
C VAL A 150 -7.26 -7.02 4.76
N SER A 151 -7.10 -6.04 3.87
CA SER A 151 -5.87 -5.84 3.09
C SER A 151 -4.65 -5.67 4.00
N VAL A 152 -4.74 -4.76 4.98
CA VAL A 152 -3.66 -4.48 5.93
C VAL A 152 -3.32 -5.72 6.76
N ASN A 153 -4.33 -6.47 7.23
CA ASN A 153 -4.10 -7.68 8.01
C ASN A 153 -3.38 -8.77 7.19
N ILE A 154 -3.77 -8.96 5.91
CA ILE A 154 -3.07 -9.85 5.00
C ILE A 154 -1.64 -9.39 4.80
N SER A 155 -1.43 -8.09 4.51
CA SER A 155 -0.11 -7.50 4.31
C SER A 155 0.79 -7.70 5.52
N ASN A 156 0.31 -7.44 6.74
CA ASN A 156 1.08 -7.62 7.98
C ASN A 156 1.54 -9.06 8.18
N THR A 157 0.76 -10.05 7.75
CA THR A 157 1.17 -11.46 7.82
C THR A 157 2.40 -11.74 6.96
N PHE A 158 2.47 -11.13 5.78
CA PHE A 158 3.64 -11.22 4.90
C PHE A 158 4.82 -10.41 5.44
N ASP A 159 4.57 -9.19 5.92
CA ASP A 159 5.62 -8.33 6.48
C ASP A 159 6.34 -9.00 7.64
N ALA A 160 5.62 -9.60 8.58
CA ALA A 160 6.20 -10.33 9.71
C ALA A 160 7.18 -11.44 9.28
N THR A 161 7.01 -12.00 8.07
CA THR A 161 7.91 -13.01 7.53
C THR A 161 9.23 -12.42 7.02
N TYR A 162 9.21 -11.19 6.52
CA TYR A 162 10.35 -10.54 5.87
C TYR A 162 10.96 -9.39 6.68
N GLU A 163 10.31 -8.99 7.79
CA GLU A 163 10.76 -7.88 8.64
C GLU A 163 12.20 -8.07 9.13
N ALA A 164 12.56 -9.30 9.53
CA ALA A 164 13.91 -9.61 9.98
C ALA A 164 14.96 -9.34 8.90
N SER A 165 14.68 -9.68 7.64
CA SER A 165 15.57 -9.43 6.51
C SER A 165 15.70 -7.96 6.16
N ILE A 166 14.59 -7.19 6.27
CA ILE A 166 14.62 -5.75 6.04
C ILE A 166 15.42 -5.05 7.14
N ARG A 167 15.21 -5.41 8.40
CA ARG A 167 15.97 -4.87 9.53
C ARG A 167 17.44 -5.20 9.43
N GLU A 168 17.81 -6.46 9.11
CA GLU A 168 19.20 -6.85 8.88
C GLU A 168 19.86 -5.98 7.80
N THR A 169 19.12 -5.65 6.73
CA THR A 169 19.62 -4.77 5.67
C THR A 169 19.86 -3.34 6.14
N ILE A 170 18.99 -2.82 7.00
CA ILE A 170 19.12 -1.48 7.61
C ILE A 170 20.30 -1.47 8.58
N ASP A 171 20.40 -2.48 9.45
CA ASP A 171 21.44 -2.60 10.47
C ASP A 171 22.85 -2.69 9.84
N MET A 172 22.99 -3.46 8.74
CA MET A 172 24.26 -3.53 8.00
C MET A 172 24.77 -2.16 7.52
N VAL A 173 23.87 -1.25 7.13
CA VAL A 173 24.28 0.09 6.70
C VAL A 173 24.63 0.96 7.90
N GLN A 174 23.89 0.85 8.99
CA GLN A 174 24.16 1.60 10.22
C GLN A 174 25.50 1.17 10.87
N GLU A 175 25.82 -0.12 10.86
CA GLU A 175 27.12 -0.61 11.34
C GLU A 175 28.27 -0.05 10.51
N GLU A 176 28.11 0.02 9.17
CA GLU A 176 29.09 0.61 8.28
C GLU A 176 29.28 2.11 8.50
N GLU A 177 28.18 2.83 8.77
CA GLU A 177 28.21 4.25 9.10
C GLU A 177 28.96 4.49 10.41
N LEU A 178 28.73 3.66 11.44
CA LEU A 178 29.41 3.74 12.72
C LEU A 178 30.95 3.43 12.60
N GLU A 179 31.35 2.47 11.78
CA GLU A 179 32.75 2.19 11.52
C GLU A 179 33.47 3.35 10.81
N LEU A 180 32.71 4.15 10.05
CA LEU A 180 33.24 5.35 9.38
C LEU A 180 33.25 6.58 10.32
N GLU A 181 32.32 6.65 11.28
CA GLU A 181 32.22 7.75 12.26
C GLU A 181 33.24 7.66 13.41
N GLU A 182 33.71 6.46 13.80
CA GLU A 182 34.69 6.33 14.88
C GLU A 182 36.03 7.01 14.59
N ASP A 183 36.33 7.33 13.33
CA ASP A 183 37.60 7.95 12.93
C ASP A 183 37.52 9.43 12.53
N VAL A 184 36.30 10.08 12.39
CA VAL A 184 36.26 11.46 11.87
C VAL A 184 35.02 12.27 12.33
N PRO A 185 35.16 13.47 12.94
CA PRO A 185 34.04 14.37 13.21
C PRO A 185 33.44 14.91 11.92
N ILE A 186 32.08 14.89 11.85
CA ILE A 186 31.26 15.36 10.74
C ILE A 186 31.45 16.87 10.50
N ASN A 187 32.52 17.23 9.82
CA ASN A 187 32.75 18.54 9.21
C ASN A 187 33.37 18.31 7.82
N GLN A 188 33.27 19.27 6.90
CA GLN A 188 33.86 19.27 5.55
C GLN A 188 35.27 18.64 5.45
N SER A 189 35.92 18.45 6.59
CA SER A 189 37.20 17.79 6.79
C SER A 189 37.24 16.28 6.56
N TRP A 190 36.10 15.54 6.62
CA TRP A 190 36.10 14.08 6.43
C TRP A 190 36.30 13.68 4.96
N ILE A 191 35.72 14.44 4.03
CA ILE A 191 35.97 14.28 2.59
C ILE A 191 37.44 14.51 2.30
N ASP A 192 38.03 15.57 2.88
CA ASP A 192 39.43 15.90 2.72
C ASP A 192 40.37 14.85 3.37
N SER A 193 39.95 14.25 4.48
CA SER A 193 40.72 13.16 5.12
C SER A 193 40.55 11.82 4.39
N LEU A 194 39.43 11.53 3.79
CA LEU A 194 39.28 10.38 2.88
C LEU A 194 40.10 10.57 1.61
N VAL A 195 40.04 11.75 1.00
CA VAL A 195 40.84 12.07 -0.18
C VAL A 195 42.33 12.03 0.13
N SER A 196 42.80 12.55 1.29
CA SER A 196 44.20 12.50 1.68
C SER A 196 44.69 11.09 2.06
N LYS A 197 43.87 10.23 2.64
CA LYS A 197 44.16 8.81 2.86
C LYS A 197 44.20 8.02 1.55
N LEU A 198 43.37 8.41 0.57
CA LEU A 198 43.33 7.83 -0.77
C LEU A 198 44.56 8.23 -1.61
N GLU A 199 45.08 9.48 -1.47
CA GLU A 199 46.30 9.92 -2.14
C GLU A 199 47.55 9.23 -1.62
N GLN A 200 47.56 8.77 -0.38
CA GLN A 200 48.71 8.05 0.23
C GLN A 200 48.76 6.56 -0.05
N GLY A 201 47.76 5.94 -0.66
CA GLY A 201 47.61 4.49 -0.79
C GLY A 201 47.25 3.94 -2.17
N ILE A 202 47.81 4.49 -3.27
CA ILE A 202 47.48 4.09 -4.64
C ILE A 202 47.67 2.59 -4.92
N ASP A 203 48.63 1.92 -4.29
CA ASP A 203 48.90 0.48 -4.49
C ASP A 203 47.94 -0.46 -3.73
N GLY A 204 47.23 0.02 -2.68
CA GLY A 204 46.22 -0.75 -1.96
C GLY A 204 44.76 -0.56 -2.48
N LEU A 205 44.55 0.42 -3.34
CA LEU A 205 43.23 0.84 -3.79
C LEU A 205 42.50 -0.14 -4.71
N THR A 206 43.25 -0.88 -5.54
CA THR A 206 42.64 -1.85 -6.47
C THR A 206 42.04 -3.06 -5.74
N GLN A 207 42.59 -3.47 -4.62
CA GLN A 207 42.05 -4.56 -3.82
C GLN A 207 40.86 -4.10 -2.94
N LYS A 208 41.00 -2.92 -2.31
CA LYS A 208 39.93 -2.29 -1.53
C LYS A 208 38.75 -1.87 -2.39
N SER A 209 38.98 -1.35 -3.60
CA SER A 209 37.87 -0.98 -4.51
C SER A 209 37.07 -2.20 -4.97
N GLN A 210 37.66 -3.34 -5.19
CA GLN A 210 36.98 -4.60 -5.52
C GLN A 210 36.12 -5.09 -4.34
N GLU A 211 36.63 -4.97 -3.12
CA GLU A 211 35.88 -5.31 -1.90
C GLU A 211 34.67 -4.40 -1.71
N PHE A 212 34.84 -3.10 -1.89
CA PHE A 212 33.74 -2.12 -1.85
C PHE A 212 32.70 -2.36 -2.95
N ILE A 213 33.10 -2.69 -4.16
CA ILE A 213 32.19 -3.04 -5.26
C ILE A 213 31.42 -4.32 -4.92
N ALA A 214 32.08 -5.34 -4.37
CA ALA A 214 31.44 -6.58 -3.97
C ALA A 214 30.42 -6.34 -2.85
N LYS A 215 30.78 -5.53 -1.84
CA LYS A 215 29.91 -5.14 -0.72
C LYS A 215 28.75 -4.27 -1.19
N GLY A 216 29.00 -3.30 -2.06
CA GLY A 216 27.96 -2.47 -2.68
C GLY A 216 26.94 -3.29 -3.48
N LYS A 217 27.40 -4.30 -4.25
CA LYS A 217 26.51 -5.23 -4.96
C LYS A 217 25.71 -6.11 -4.02
N TYR A 218 26.28 -6.53 -2.91
CA TYR A 218 25.57 -7.29 -1.89
C TYR A 218 24.47 -6.47 -1.24
N LEU A 219 24.77 -5.24 -0.82
CA LEU A 219 23.79 -4.29 -0.30
C LEU A 219 22.70 -4.01 -1.32
N LEU A 220 23.05 -3.75 -2.58
CA LEU A 220 22.09 -3.52 -3.65
C LEU A 220 21.12 -4.69 -3.80
N ASN A 221 21.57 -5.93 -3.77
CA ASN A 221 20.69 -7.10 -3.85
C ASN A 221 19.72 -7.16 -2.66
N ASN A 222 20.21 -6.93 -1.43
CA ASN A 222 19.36 -6.91 -0.24
C ASN A 222 18.34 -5.76 -0.29
N PHE A 223 18.73 -4.60 -0.82
CA PHE A 223 17.81 -3.50 -1.06
C PHE A 223 16.75 -3.83 -2.10
N ILE A 224 17.12 -4.48 -3.20
CA ILE A 224 16.16 -4.93 -4.22
C ILE A 224 15.12 -5.88 -3.60
N ASP A 225 15.57 -6.85 -2.81
CA ASP A 225 14.68 -7.80 -2.14
C ASP A 225 13.75 -7.08 -1.14
N SER A 226 14.28 -6.18 -0.32
CA SER A 226 13.51 -5.39 0.65
C SER A 226 12.47 -4.49 -0.04
N VAL A 227 12.87 -3.78 -1.09
CA VAL A 227 11.96 -2.92 -1.88
C VAL A 227 10.90 -3.76 -2.57
N ALA A 228 11.25 -4.91 -3.14
CA ALA A 228 10.30 -5.81 -3.79
C ALA A 228 9.23 -6.31 -2.81
N VAL A 229 9.64 -6.74 -1.61
CA VAL A 229 8.71 -7.15 -0.55
C VAL A 229 7.78 -6.00 -0.17
N LEU A 230 8.32 -4.82 0.13
CA LEU A 230 7.53 -3.64 0.50
C LEU A 230 6.58 -3.21 -0.62
N MET A 231 6.99 -3.29 -1.89
CA MET A 231 6.10 -2.99 -3.01
C MET A 231 4.96 -4.01 -3.13
N ILE A 232 5.25 -5.31 -2.93
CA ILE A 232 4.22 -6.35 -2.99
C ILE A 232 3.23 -6.15 -1.83
N THR A 233 3.71 -6.01 -0.62
CA THR A 233 2.85 -5.92 0.56
C THR A 233 2.06 -4.61 0.63
N THR A 234 2.62 -3.50 0.14
CA THR A 234 1.98 -2.17 0.22
C THR A 234 1.20 -1.81 -1.04
N CYS A 235 1.60 -2.28 -2.22
CA CYS A 235 0.93 -1.90 -3.47
C CYS A 235 0.13 -3.05 -4.07
N VAL A 236 0.73 -4.24 -4.22
CA VAL A 236 0.09 -5.35 -4.95
C VAL A 236 -1.07 -5.94 -4.14
N ILE A 237 -0.89 -6.17 -2.83
CA ILE A 237 -1.96 -6.72 -1.98
C ILE A 237 -3.17 -5.79 -1.90
N PRO A 238 -3.06 -4.49 -1.61
CA PRO A 238 -4.20 -3.58 -1.61
C PRO A 238 -4.88 -3.44 -2.97
N ILE A 239 -4.12 -3.35 -4.05
CA ILE A 239 -4.69 -3.32 -5.41
C ILE A 239 -5.45 -4.63 -5.68
N GLY A 240 -4.89 -5.78 -5.31
CA GLY A 240 -5.52 -7.08 -5.44
C GLY A 240 -6.83 -7.18 -4.68
N THR A 241 -6.88 -6.68 -3.44
CA THR A 241 -8.10 -6.66 -2.61
C THR A 241 -9.16 -5.71 -3.19
N ILE A 242 -8.78 -4.56 -3.74
CA ILE A 242 -9.70 -3.64 -4.44
C ILE A 242 -10.25 -4.30 -5.71
N LEU A 243 -9.40 -4.94 -6.52
CA LEU A 243 -9.83 -5.66 -7.72
C LEU A 243 -10.78 -6.81 -7.39
N LEU A 244 -10.51 -7.55 -6.30
CA LEU A 244 -11.39 -8.60 -5.80
C LEU A 244 -12.75 -8.03 -5.38
N ALA A 245 -12.79 -6.87 -4.72
CA ALA A 245 -14.04 -6.21 -4.35
C ALA A 245 -14.83 -5.74 -5.58
N ILE A 246 -14.17 -5.19 -6.59
CA ILE A 246 -14.78 -4.80 -7.86
C ILE A 246 -15.34 -6.05 -8.57
N TRP A 247 -14.60 -7.15 -8.57
CA TRP A 247 -15.06 -8.42 -9.13
C TRP A 247 -16.27 -8.95 -8.38
N LEU A 248 -16.26 -8.89 -7.05
CA LEU A 248 -17.36 -9.30 -6.20
C LEU A 248 -18.60 -8.41 -6.43
N ALA A 249 -18.40 -7.09 -6.60
CA ALA A 249 -19.47 -6.16 -6.98
C ALA A 249 -20.09 -6.54 -8.33
N LYS A 250 -19.27 -6.86 -9.33
CA LYS A 250 -19.76 -7.37 -10.63
C LYS A 250 -20.61 -8.62 -10.48
N LEU A 251 -20.15 -9.57 -9.68
CA LEU A 251 -20.87 -10.81 -9.40
C LEU A 251 -22.21 -10.55 -8.72
N LEU A 252 -22.22 -9.67 -7.71
CA LEU A 252 -23.43 -9.33 -6.94
C LEU A 252 -24.46 -8.59 -7.80
N PHE A 253 -24.05 -7.59 -8.58
CA PHE A 253 -24.95 -6.74 -9.34
C PHE A 253 -25.24 -7.26 -10.75
N GLY A 254 -24.49 -8.28 -11.21
CA GLY A 254 -24.61 -8.80 -12.58
C GLY A 254 -24.20 -7.76 -13.64
N LEU A 255 -23.29 -6.84 -13.29
CA LEU A 255 -22.83 -5.79 -14.19
C LEU A 255 -21.94 -6.42 -15.30
N GLN A 256 -22.43 -6.43 -16.52
CA GLN A 256 -21.63 -6.74 -17.70
C GLN A 256 -20.97 -5.43 -18.18
N PHE A 257 -19.74 -5.19 -17.74
CA PHE A 257 -18.93 -4.16 -18.41
C PHE A 257 -18.51 -4.72 -19.77
N ASN A 258 -19.26 -4.41 -20.82
CA ASN A 258 -18.77 -4.54 -22.17
C ASN A 258 -17.68 -3.47 -22.35
N LEU A 259 -16.43 -3.86 -22.14
CA LEU A 259 -15.31 -3.07 -22.62
C LEU A 259 -15.54 -2.90 -24.13
N PRO A 260 -15.56 -1.67 -24.68
CA PRO A 260 -15.64 -1.49 -26.12
C PRO A 260 -14.49 -2.28 -26.72
N LYS A 261 -14.82 -3.30 -27.54
CA LYS A 261 -13.81 -3.96 -28.35
C LYS A 261 -13.15 -2.87 -29.16
N GLN A 262 -11.92 -2.51 -28.79
CA GLN A 262 -11.08 -1.71 -29.67
C GLN A 262 -10.97 -2.52 -30.95
N ASN A 263 -11.64 -2.05 -32.00
CA ASN A 263 -11.43 -2.60 -33.34
C ASN A 263 -9.94 -2.47 -33.60
N PRO A 264 -9.24 -3.57 -33.90
CA PRO A 264 -7.83 -3.48 -34.24
C PRO A 264 -7.70 -2.49 -35.38
N ILE A 265 -6.88 -1.48 -35.19
CA ILE A 265 -6.57 -0.47 -36.19
C ILE A 265 -6.11 -1.25 -37.41
N ASP A 266 -6.89 -1.19 -38.48
CA ASP A 266 -6.59 -1.89 -39.76
C ASP A 266 -5.41 -1.17 -40.40
N ILE A 267 -4.20 -1.57 -40.00
CA ILE A 267 -2.91 -1.03 -40.46
C ILE A 267 -2.80 -1.14 -42.01
N ARG A 268 -3.58 -2.05 -42.62
CA ARG A 268 -3.61 -2.18 -44.07
C ARG A 268 -4.25 -0.99 -44.80
N ARG A 269 -5.10 -0.18 -44.10
CA ARG A 269 -5.67 1.04 -44.69
C ARG A 269 -4.69 2.23 -44.68
N ILE A 270 -3.70 2.23 -43.78
CA ILE A 270 -2.73 3.31 -43.69
C ILE A 270 -1.59 3.15 -44.71
N LEU A 271 -1.27 1.91 -45.07
CA LEU A 271 -0.18 1.61 -46.02
C LEU A 271 -0.61 1.68 -47.51
N LYS A 272 -1.86 2.05 -47.84
CA LYS A 272 -2.38 2.18 -49.20
C LYS A 272 -2.67 3.62 -49.64
N ARG A 273 -2.04 4.61 -48.99
CA ARG A 273 -2.07 6.00 -49.44
C ARG A 273 -0.68 6.51 -49.82
#